data_01b882a45e4733ddd7b3aee625a6cf7e
#
_entry.id   01b882a45e4733ddd7b3aee625a6cf7e
#
_cell.length_a   1.000
_cell.length_b   1.000
_cell.length_c   1.000
_cell.angle_alpha   90.00
_cell.angle_beta   90.00
_cell.angle_gamma   90.00
#
_symmetry.space_group_name_H-M   'P 1'
#
loop_
_entity.id
_entity.type
_entity.pdbx_description
1 polymer ?
#
loop_
_entity_poly.entity_id
_entity_poly.type
_entity_poly.pdbx_seq_one_letter_code
_entity_poly.pdbx_strand_id
1 'polypeptide(L)'
;MAQSGARPLSPYTVEAYRQCAQEVRNIGAAPIFLITPSTTQINTAAESTGLGGVVMAFNNPRAYPNLFRSSVRRDGQHLTKSGAEEFTRVVAADFVELARAGGIK
;
A
#
# COMPACT_ATOMS: atom_id res chain seq x y z
N MET A 1 21.18 -5.04 -9.45
CA MET A 1 20.90 -4.89 -8.76
C MET A 1 20.05 -5.20 -8.08
N ALA A 2 20.17 -5.44 -7.58
CA ALA A 2 19.32 -5.92 -6.73
C ALA A 2 18.10 -5.21 -6.60
N GLN A 3 17.12 -5.73 -6.32
CA GLN A 3 16.04 -5.17 -6.14
C GLN A 3 15.94 -4.60 -4.93
N SER A 4 16.38 -3.59 -4.81
CA SER A 4 16.60 -2.92 -3.61
C SER A 4 15.40 -2.67 -2.76
N GLY A 5 14.26 -2.71 -3.14
CA GLY A 5 13.11 -2.47 -2.29
C GLY A 5 12.53 -3.70 -1.63
N ALA A 6 13.05 -4.85 -1.95
CA ALA A 6 12.42 -6.09 -1.53
C ALA A 6 12.99 -6.57 -0.20
N ARG A 7 12.63 -5.90 0.87
CA ARG A 7 13.06 -6.28 2.21
C ARG A 7 11.90 -6.89 2.98
N PRO A 8 12.14 -7.98 3.71
CA PRO A 8 11.11 -8.50 4.60
C PRO A 8 10.87 -7.54 5.75
N LEU A 9 9.67 -7.50 6.23
CA LEU A 9 9.33 -6.73 7.42
C LEU A 9 9.94 -7.41 8.63
N SER A 10 10.39 -6.62 9.60
CA SER A 10 10.91 -7.19 10.83
C SER A 10 9.78 -7.85 11.63
N PRO A 11 10.10 -8.84 12.47
CA PRO A 11 9.07 -9.45 13.32
C PRO A 11 8.33 -8.46 14.21
N TYR A 12 9.03 -7.43 14.70
CA TYR A 12 8.39 -6.38 15.50
C TYR A 12 7.36 -5.63 14.68
N THR A 13 7.68 -5.29 13.43
CA THR A 13 6.77 -4.56 12.56
C THR A 13 5.56 -5.42 12.22
N VAL A 14 5.77 -6.69 11.90
CA VAL A 14 4.67 -7.60 11.60
C VAL A 14 3.73 -7.72 12.78
N GLU A 15 4.28 -7.88 13.98
CA GLU A 15 3.45 -8.02 15.17
C GLU A 15 2.68 -6.74 15.48
N ALA A 16 3.32 -5.58 15.30
CA ALA A 16 2.65 -4.30 15.51
C ALA A 16 1.47 -4.14 14.56
N TYR A 17 1.65 -4.51 13.29
CA TYR A 17 0.57 -4.41 12.31
C TYR A 17 -0.55 -5.39 12.62
N ARG A 18 -0.22 -6.60 13.06
CA ARG A 18 -1.23 -7.57 13.46
C ARG A 18 -2.06 -7.08 14.64
N GLN A 19 -1.41 -6.45 15.60
CA GLN A 19 -2.12 -5.89 16.76
C GLN A 19 -3.03 -4.75 16.33
N CYS A 20 -2.57 -3.88 15.43
CA CYS A 20 -3.41 -2.81 14.89
C CYS A 20 -4.62 -3.39 14.16
N ALA A 21 -4.41 -4.42 13.35
CA ALA A 21 -5.52 -5.05 12.64
C ALA A 21 -6.53 -5.65 13.60
N GLN A 22 -6.06 -6.28 14.69
CA GLN A 22 -6.96 -6.86 15.67
C GLN A 22 -7.78 -5.79 16.37
N GLU A 23 -7.15 -4.65 16.72
CA GLU A 23 -7.88 -3.56 17.36
C GLU A 23 -8.96 -2.99 16.45
N VAL A 24 -8.64 -2.86 15.15
CA VAL A 24 -9.63 -2.40 14.18
C VAL A 24 -10.79 -3.37 14.08
N ARG A 25 -10.52 -4.68 14.05
CA ARG A 25 -11.58 -5.68 14.03
C ARG A 25 -12.41 -5.68 15.30
N ASN A 26 -11.78 -5.40 16.42
CA ASN A 26 -12.49 -5.40 17.71
C ASN A 26 -13.55 -4.32 17.79
N ILE A 27 -13.41 -3.24 17.03
CA ILE A 27 -14.45 -2.21 16.97
C ILE A 27 -15.42 -2.42 15.81
N GLY A 28 -15.35 -3.57 15.14
CA GLY A 28 -16.28 -3.91 14.07
C GLY A 28 -15.89 -3.39 12.69
N ALA A 29 -14.67 -2.95 12.50
CA ALA A 29 -14.20 -2.42 11.22
C ALA A 29 -13.28 -3.41 10.52
N ALA A 30 -13.09 -3.23 9.21
CA ALA A 30 -12.20 -4.07 8.41
C ALA A 30 -10.85 -3.35 8.25
N PRO A 31 -9.75 -3.96 8.70
CA PRO A 31 -8.44 -3.31 8.55
C PRO A 31 -7.93 -3.38 7.11
N ILE A 32 -7.41 -2.26 6.63
CA ILE A 32 -6.78 -2.18 5.32
C ILE A 32 -5.41 -1.53 5.49
N PHE A 33 -4.39 -2.21 4.98
CA PHE A 33 -3.03 -1.68 4.98
C PHE A 33 -2.74 -1.07 3.62
N LEU A 34 -2.39 0.21 3.60
CA LEU A 34 -2.11 0.93 2.38
C LEU A 34 -0.61 1.12 2.24
N ILE A 35 -0.03 0.61 1.16
CA ILE A 35 1.37 0.83 0.85
C ILE A 35 1.44 1.92 -0.21
N THR A 36 2.05 3.04 0.15
CA THR A 36 2.08 4.22 -0.70
C THR A 36 3.06 4.07 -1.86
N PRO A 37 2.93 4.88 -2.93
CA PRO A 37 3.87 4.81 -4.05
C PRO A 37 5.21 5.42 -3.63
N SER A 38 6.13 4.56 -3.25
CA SER A 38 7.46 4.94 -2.80
C SER A 38 8.50 4.17 -3.60
N THR A 39 9.57 4.84 -3.97
CA THR A 39 10.67 4.17 -4.66
C THR A 39 11.61 3.46 -3.69
N THR A 40 11.45 3.70 -2.39
CA THR A 40 12.32 3.09 -1.40
C THR A 40 11.76 1.80 -0.81
N GLN A 41 10.50 1.46 -1.11
CA GLN A 41 9.86 0.27 -0.56
C GLN A 41 9.17 -0.52 -1.66
N ILE A 42 9.83 -0.65 -2.79
CA ILE A 42 9.28 -1.39 -3.91
C ILE A 42 9.17 -2.87 -3.56
N ASN A 43 8.04 -3.45 -3.91
CA ASN A 43 7.78 -4.89 -3.76
C ASN A 43 7.70 -5.40 -2.33
N THR A 44 7.34 -4.54 -1.38
CA THR A 44 7.16 -5.01 -0.01
C THR A 44 5.81 -5.68 0.22
N ALA A 45 4.90 -5.61 -0.75
CA ALA A 45 3.55 -6.13 -0.55
C ALA A 45 3.54 -7.63 -0.24
N ALA A 46 4.43 -8.39 -0.86
CA ALA A 46 4.50 -9.82 -0.62
C ALA A 46 4.82 -10.14 0.84
N GLU A 47 5.61 -9.29 1.46
CA GLU A 47 6.00 -9.49 2.85
C GLU A 47 4.90 -9.07 3.82
N SER A 48 3.85 -8.43 3.30
CA SER A 48 2.74 -7.94 4.12
C SER A 48 1.64 -8.96 4.28
N THR A 49 1.73 -10.12 3.63
CA THR A 49 0.71 -11.16 3.79
C THR A 49 0.74 -11.65 5.21
N GLY A 50 -0.42 -11.96 5.74
CA GLY A 50 -0.49 -12.46 7.12
C GLY A 50 -0.57 -11.37 8.18
N LEU A 51 -0.71 -10.10 7.78
CA LEU A 51 -0.87 -9.01 8.73
C LEU A 51 -2.26 -8.94 9.35
N GLY A 52 -3.17 -9.76 8.86
CA GLY A 52 -4.52 -9.80 9.43
C GLY A 52 -5.48 -8.81 8.80
N GLY A 53 -5.14 -8.25 7.65
CA GLY A 53 -6.01 -7.32 6.94
C GLY A 53 -5.74 -7.36 5.45
N VAL A 54 -6.53 -6.61 4.70
CA VAL A 54 -6.34 -6.45 3.26
C VAL A 54 -5.16 -5.51 3.02
N VAL A 55 -4.34 -5.81 2.03
CA VAL A 55 -3.22 -4.95 1.65
C VAL A 55 -3.53 -4.33 0.29
N MET A 56 -3.53 -3.01 0.23
CA MET A 56 -3.64 -2.26 -1.03
C MET A 56 -2.27 -1.63 -1.28
N ALA A 57 -1.52 -2.19 -2.23
CA ALA A 57 -0.14 -1.79 -2.46
C ALA A 57 0.00 -1.00 -3.75
N PHE A 58 0.59 0.17 -3.67
CA PHE A 58 0.77 1.07 -4.81
C PHE A 58 2.25 1.38 -5.06
N ASN A 59 3.13 0.54 -4.56
CA ASN A 59 4.57 0.75 -4.63
C ASN A 59 5.24 -0.01 -5.77
N ASN A 60 4.47 -0.46 -6.76
CA ASN A 60 5.02 -1.17 -7.91
C ASN A 60 4.95 -0.27 -9.15
N PRO A 61 6.09 0.22 -9.66
CA PRO A 61 6.07 1.11 -10.82
C PRO A 61 5.51 0.48 -12.08
N ARG A 62 5.60 -0.83 -12.20
CA ARG A 62 5.05 -1.53 -13.38
C ARG A 62 3.54 -1.55 -13.37
N ALA A 63 2.95 -1.72 -12.19
CA ALA A 63 1.50 -1.75 -12.07
C ALA A 63 0.89 -0.35 -12.10
N TYR A 64 1.63 0.65 -11.61
CA TYR A 64 1.11 2.01 -11.49
C TYR A 64 2.11 3.03 -12.04
N PRO A 65 2.45 2.95 -13.33
CA PRO A 65 3.48 3.81 -13.88
C PRO A 65 3.17 5.30 -13.75
N ASN A 66 1.89 5.67 -13.74
CA ASN A 66 1.50 7.07 -13.64
C ASN A 66 1.79 7.69 -12.28
N LEU A 67 2.08 6.87 -11.26
CA LEU A 67 2.43 7.36 -9.93
C LEU A 67 3.94 7.52 -9.76
N PHE A 68 4.72 7.10 -10.77
CA PHE A 68 6.17 7.10 -10.67
C PHE A 68 6.85 7.99 -11.71
N ARG A 69 6.08 8.71 -12.53
CA ARG A 69 6.66 9.66 -13.46
C ARG A 69 7.24 10.85 -12.71
N SER A 70 8.34 11.37 -13.21
CA SER A 70 8.99 12.50 -12.54
C SER A 70 8.07 13.71 -12.40
N SER A 71 7.15 13.88 -13.34
CA SER A 71 6.25 15.03 -13.33
C SER A 71 5.24 15.01 -12.17
N VAL A 72 5.02 13.85 -11.55
CA VAL A 72 4.07 13.74 -10.43
C VAL A 72 4.75 13.49 -9.11
N ARG A 73 6.08 13.52 -9.07
CA ARG A 73 6.82 13.23 -7.85
C ARG A 73 7.72 14.39 -7.46
N ARG A 74 7.79 14.65 -6.16
CA ARG A 74 8.73 15.62 -5.62
C ARG A 74 10.05 14.95 -5.27
N ASP A 75 9.98 13.71 -4.78
CA ASP A 75 11.15 12.90 -4.46
C ASP A 75 10.72 11.43 -4.41
N GLY A 76 11.55 10.56 -3.84
CA GLY A 76 11.28 9.12 -3.79
C GLY A 76 10.08 8.73 -2.96
N GLN A 77 9.58 9.63 -2.11
CA GLN A 77 8.51 9.31 -1.17
C GLN A 77 7.32 10.25 -1.24
N HIS A 78 7.44 11.36 -1.98
CA HIS A 78 6.40 12.39 -1.97
C HIS A 78 5.92 12.69 -3.37
N LEU A 79 4.62 12.87 -3.51
CA LEU A 79 3.99 13.23 -4.77
C LEU A 79 3.78 14.74 -4.83
N THR A 80 3.71 15.27 -6.06
CA THR A 80 3.24 16.63 -6.26
C THR A 80 1.73 16.67 -6.02
N LYS A 81 1.14 17.88 -6.08
CA LYS A 81 -0.30 17.99 -5.96
C LYS A 81 -1.02 17.17 -7.03
N SER A 82 -0.57 17.24 -8.29
CA SER A 82 -1.19 16.47 -9.35
C SER A 82 -0.98 14.98 -9.14
N GLY A 83 0.18 14.58 -8.61
CA GLY A 83 0.44 13.19 -8.29
C GLY A 83 -0.46 12.69 -7.16
N ALA A 84 -0.70 13.53 -6.17
CA ALA A 84 -1.60 13.17 -5.06
C ALA A 84 -3.04 13.02 -5.56
N GLU A 85 -3.46 13.86 -6.49
CA GLU A 85 -4.78 13.73 -7.10
C GLU A 85 -4.90 12.44 -7.88
N GLU A 86 -3.87 12.10 -8.64
CA GLU A 86 -3.85 10.85 -9.38
C GLU A 86 -3.88 9.65 -8.43
N PHE A 87 -3.08 9.68 -7.38
CA PHE A 87 -3.05 8.60 -6.39
C PHE A 87 -4.42 8.44 -5.73
N THR A 88 -5.07 9.54 -5.38
CA THR A 88 -6.40 9.49 -4.77
C THR A 88 -7.40 8.81 -5.70
N ARG A 89 -7.36 9.14 -7.00
CA ARG A 89 -8.25 8.48 -7.96
C ARG A 89 -7.98 6.99 -8.07
N VAL A 90 -6.71 6.60 -8.10
CA VAL A 90 -6.33 5.20 -8.21
C VAL A 90 -6.77 4.43 -6.96
N VAL A 91 -6.54 5.00 -5.78
CA VAL A 91 -6.97 4.37 -4.52
C VAL A 91 -8.48 4.19 -4.51
N ALA A 92 -9.22 5.21 -4.91
CA ALA A 92 -10.68 5.13 -4.90
C ALA A 92 -11.17 4.06 -5.86
N ALA A 93 -10.61 4.00 -7.07
CA ALA A 93 -11.02 3.01 -8.05
C ALA A 93 -10.70 1.59 -7.58
N ASP A 94 -9.50 1.38 -7.07
CA ASP A 94 -9.10 0.06 -6.58
C ASP A 94 -9.91 -0.36 -5.37
N PHE A 95 -10.23 0.58 -4.49
CA PHE A 95 -11.06 0.29 -3.32
C PHE A 95 -12.46 -0.17 -3.75
N VAL A 96 -13.06 0.51 -4.71
CA VAL A 96 -14.40 0.16 -5.20
C VAL A 96 -14.38 -1.24 -5.81
N GLU A 97 -13.37 -1.55 -6.62
CA GLU A 97 -13.24 -2.87 -7.20
C GLU A 97 -13.09 -3.94 -6.13
N LEU A 98 -12.25 -3.69 -5.14
CA LEU A 98 -12.02 -4.62 -4.06
C LEU A 98 -13.31 -4.86 -3.26
N ALA A 99 -14.04 -3.80 -2.97
CA ALA A 99 -15.30 -3.91 -2.23
C ALA A 99 -16.35 -4.70 -3.02
N ARG A 100 -16.45 -4.43 -4.33
CA ARG A 100 -17.41 -5.14 -5.18
C ARG A 100 -17.09 -6.62 -5.28
N ALA A 101 -15.81 -6.97 -5.26
CA ALA A 101 -15.38 -8.36 -5.32
C ALA A 101 -15.52 -9.08 -3.99
N GLY A 102 -15.97 -8.40 -2.94
CA GLY A 102 -16.09 -8.99 -1.61
C GLY A 102 -14.77 -9.15 -0.90
N GLY A 103 -13.74 -8.41 -1.33
CA GLY A 103 -12.40 -8.55 -0.77
C GLY A 103 -12.19 -7.83 0.55
N ILE A 104 -13.16 -7.02 0.98
CA ILE A 104 -13.09 -6.32 2.25
C ILE A 104 -14.10 -6.95 3.19
N LYS A 105 -13.61 -7.43 4.32
CA LYS A 105 -14.47 -8.14 5.29
C LYS A 105 -14.28 -7.63 6.69
#